data_8220d08deb4f0de41c9cab8a8ae1b39c
#
_entry.id   8220d08deb4f0de41c9cab8a8ae1b39c
#
_cell.length_a   1.000
_cell.length_b   1.000
_cell.length_c   1.000
_cell.angle_alpha   90.00
_cell.angle_beta   90.00
_cell.angle_gamma   90.00
#
_symmetry.space_group_name_H-M   'P 1'
#
loop_
_entity.id
_entity.type
_entity.pdbx_description
1 polymer ?
#
loop_
_entity_poly.entity_id
_entity_poly.type
_entity_poly.pdbx_seq_one_letter_code
_entity_poly.pdbx_strand_id
1 'polypeptide(L)'
;MNFNNLALDLQEIKKKYPKDPLEFFKGKKLCLFKACLEKYFPGVRWGFQELLEELQLDVSICKDQSCCSGTFFQRNLITRAQFSAINERNLSEMNRQADIVLFSCNGCYNSLLRGRDFLKNAEVRTKTQKILNSVKKKANGVKYPGMYDILENPKLKMVHDLDFLYLIRDDLINALKFDLRGLKVAAHYGCHYLNLSRDKKNVENYLGSKTKLEELIELFGGVPVDYQERESCCGWGASQVLINPREALKVTYNKLKSAENVEADFILMPCPTCLYTLSKPEYREKIEKWFNEKLEVPTIHLNELIAILRGCEEERCITLRRKTPRLEEIFEIITQQ
;
A
#
# COMPACT_ATOMS: atom_id res chain seq x y z
N MET A 1 11.56 -11.27 23.95
CA MET A 1 10.25 -10.87 23.35
C MET A 1 10.37 -10.88 21.84
N ASN A 2 9.51 -11.62 21.16
CA ASN A 2 9.54 -11.69 19.70
C ASN A 2 8.60 -10.60 19.12
N PHE A 3 9.13 -9.38 18.93
CA PHE A 3 8.35 -8.26 18.39
C PHE A 3 8.00 -8.39 16.90
N ASN A 4 8.48 -9.44 16.22
CA ASN A 4 8.35 -9.62 14.77
C ASN A 4 7.12 -10.44 14.34
N ASN A 5 6.24 -10.84 15.26
CA ASN A 5 5.15 -11.77 14.94
C ASN A 5 3.85 -11.06 14.44
N LEU A 6 3.94 -9.83 13.92
CA LEU A 6 2.79 -9.11 13.37
C LEU A 6 2.49 -9.45 11.92
N ALA A 7 3.53 -9.61 11.09
CA ALA A 7 3.31 -9.96 9.69
C ALA A 7 2.70 -11.36 9.59
N LEU A 8 1.66 -11.48 8.74
CA LEU A 8 1.02 -12.76 8.46
C LEU A 8 1.98 -13.66 7.67
N ASP A 9 2.11 -14.91 8.09
CA ASP A 9 2.90 -15.90 7.35
C ASP A 9 2.07 -16.54 6.23
N LEU A 10 2.25 -16.00 5.03
CA LEU A 10 1.49 -16.45 3.86
C LEU A 10 1.97 -17.80 3.35
N GLN A 11 3.23 -18.19 3.60
CA GLN A 11 3.74 -19.50 3.20
C GLN A 11 3.12 -20.60 4.08
N GLU A 12 2.97 -20.33 5.38
CA GLU A 12 2.27 -21.26 6.27
C GLU A 12 0.81 -21.44 5.86
N ILE A 13 0.12 -20.32 5.50
CA ILE A 13 -1.26 -20.38 5.03
C ILE A 13 -1.35 -21.21 3.74
N LYS A 14 -0.52 -20.93 2.74
CA LYS A 14 -0.50 -21.67 1.47
C LYS A 14 -0.19 -23.16 1.68
N LYS A 15 0.69 -23.48 2.62
CA LYS A 15 0.99 -24.88 2.96
C LYS A 15 -0.20 -25.59 3.62
N LYS A 16 -0.94 -24.89 4.49
CA LYS A 16 -2.08 -25.46 5.22
C LYS A 16 -3.35 -25.52 4.38
N TYR A 17 -3.55 -24.53 3.50
CA TYR A 17 -4.70 -24.38 2.61
C TYR A 17 -4.24 -24.29 1.14
N PRO A 18 -3.68 -25.38 0.57
CA PRO A 18 -3.03 -25.30 -0.74
C PRO A 18 -4.00 -25.06 -1.90
N LYS A 19 -5.27 -25.44 -1.74
CA LYS A 19 -6.31 -25.33 -2.78
C LYS A 19 -7.21 -24.12 -2.59
N ASP A 20 -7.44 -23.71 -1.36
CA ASP A 20 -8.32 -22.58 -1.00
C ASP A 20 -7.70 -21.77 0.16
N PRO A 21 -6.72 -20.88 -0.14
CA PRO A 21 -6.14 -20.01 0.89
C PRO A 21 -7.15 -19.03 1.50
N LEU A 22 -8.25 -18.72 0.79
CA LEU A 22 -9.31 -17.85 1.25
C LEU A 22 -10.03 -18.42 2.50
N GLU A 23 -10.10 -19.76 2.62
CA GLU A 23 -10.68 -20.45 3.78
C GLU A 23 -10.02 -20.03 5.11
N PHE A 24 -8.72 -19.68 5.10
CA PHE A 24 -8.04 -19.19 6.30
C PHE A 24 -8.65 -17.88 6.82
N PHE A 25 -9.21 -17.05 5.96
CA PHE A 25 -9.75 -15.73 6.32
C PHE A 25 -11.23 -15.79 6.71
N LYS A 26 -11.96 -16.84 6.33
CA LYS A 26 -13.35 -17.03 6.69
C LYS A 26 -13.52 -17.12 8.21
N GLY A 27 -14.53 -16.42 8.74
CA GLY A 27 -14.79 -16.35 10.18
C GLY A 27 -13.83 -15.47 10.99
N LYS A 28 -12.85 -14.83 10.35
CA LYS A 28 -11.98 -13.82 10.98
C LYS A 28 -12.49 -12.41 10.70
N LYS A 29 -12.33 -11.52 11.68
CA LYS A 29 -12.60 -10.10 11.52
C LYS A 29 -11.43 -9.42 10.83
N LEU A 30 -11.66 -8.91 9.63
CA LEU A 30 -10.69 -8.15 8.87
C LEU A 30 -10.94 -6.65 9.05
N CYS A 31 -9.88 -5.85 9.07
CA CYS A 31 -9.97 -4.40 9.15
C CYS A 31 -9.05 -3.76 8.12
N LEU A 32 -9.55 -2.79 7.38
CA LEU A 32 -8.75 -1.99 6.45
C LEU A 32 -8.10 -0.81 7.17
N PHE A 33 -6.78 -0.71 7.14
CA PHE A 33 -6.05 0.44 7.65
C PHE A 33 -6.25 1.64 6.71
N LYS A 34 -6.78 2.73 7.22
CA LYS A 34 -7.06 3.95 6.45
C LYS A 34 -5.78 4.74 6.21
N ALA A 35 -5.21 4.68 5.01
CA ALA A 35 -4.07 5.48 4.64
C ALA A 35 -4.45 6.96 4.40
N CYS A 36 -3.57 7.89 4.79
CA CYS A 36 -3.89 9.32 4.74
C CYS A 36 -4.11 9.86 3.31
N LEU A 37 -3.48 9.25 2.29
CA LEU A 37 -3.63 9.67 0.90
C LEU A 37 -4.79 8.99 0.17
N GLU A 38 -5.41 7.97 0.73
CA GLU A 38 -6.64 7.35 0.17
C GLU A 38 -7.80 8.34 0.06
N LYS A 39 -7.79 9.43 0.84
CA LYS A 39 -8.79 10.51 0.70
C LYS A 39 -8.79 11.16 -0.69
N TYR A 40 -7.65 11.11 -1.39
CA TYR A 40 -7.52 11.60 -2.77
C TYR A 40 -7.82 10.52 -3.81
N PHE A 41 -7.88 9.26 -3.39
CA PHE A 41 -8.08 8.09 -4.25
C PHE A 41 -9.07 7.13 -3.57
N PRO A 42 -10.34 7.52 -3.46
CA PRO A 42 -11.35 6.72 -2.75
C PRO A 42 -11.51 5.30 -3.32
N GLY A 43 -11.28 5.12 -4.62
CA GLY A 43 -11.31 3.81 -5.29
C GLY A 43 -10.31 2.80 -4.72
N VAL A 44 -9.17 3.26 -4.19
CA VAL A 44 -8.15 2.38 -3.58
C VAL A 44 -8.73 1.56 -2.42
N ARG A 45 -9.39 2.20 -1.48
CA ARG A 45 -9.99 1.53 -0.32
C ARG A 45 -11.33 0.90 -0.66
N TRP A 46 -12.18 1.68 -1.31
CA TRP A 46 -13.53 1.26 -1.62
C TRP A 46 -13.54 0.02 -2.56
N GLY A 47 -12.77 0.04 -3.65
CA GLY A 47 -12.69 -1.09 -4.57
C GLY A 47 -12.15 -2.37 -3.90
N PHE A 48 -11.23 -2.22 -2.94
CA PHE A 48 -10.74 -3.35 -2.16
C PHE A 48 -11.78 -3.86 -1.15
N GLN A 49 -12.48 -2.96 -0.48
CA GLN A 49 -13.54 -3.33 0.45
C GLN A 49 -14.65 -4.12 -0.25
N GLU A 50 -15.13 -3.66 -1.40
CA GLU A 50 -16.17 -4.36 -2.18
C GLU A 50 -15.72 -5.76 -2.64
N LEU A 51 -14.46 -5.90 -3.06
CA LEU A 51 -13.91 -7.21 -3.38
C LEU A 51 -13.98 -8.15 -2.17
N LEU A 52 -13.57 -7.70 -0.99
CA LEU A 52 -13.56 -8.53 0.22
C LEU A 52 -14.99 -8.92 0.65
N GLU A 53 -15.94 -8.01 0.50
CA GLU A 53 -17.36 -8.26 0.78
C GLU A 53 -17.96 -9.28 -0.21
N GLU A 54 -17.62 -9.18 -1.51
CA GLU A 54 -18.01 -10.15 -2.53
C GLU A 54 -17.43 -11.55 -2.25
N LEU A 55 -16.19 -11.61 -1.75
CA LEU A 55 -15.56 -12.85 -1.28
C LEU A 55 -16.13 -13.36 0.07
N GLN A 56 -17.20 -12.74 0.59
CA GLN A 56 -17.89 -13.09 1.82
C GLN A 56 -17.00 -13.04 3.07
N LEU A 57 -16.04 -12.11 3.09
CA LEU A 57 -15.18 -11.87 4.24
C LEU A 57 -15.78 -10.79 5.16
N ASP A 58 -15.66 -10.99 6.48
CA ASP A 58 -16.11 -10.00 7.50
C ASP A 58 -15.09 -8.85 7.55
N VAL A 59 -15.34 -7.81 6.77
CA VAL A 59 -14.43 -6.66 6.63
C VAL A 59 -15.03 -5.37 7.18
N SER A 60 -14.24 -4.60 7.87
CA SER A 60 -14.58 -3.26 8.36
C SER A 60 -13.44 -2.26 8.10
N ILE A 61 -13.70 -0.98 8.30
CA ILE A 61 -12.65 0.05 8.29
C ILE A 61 -12.17 0.25 9.72
N CYS A 62 -10.84 0.26 9.93
CA CYS A 62 -10.28 0.49 11.26
C CYS A 62 -10.73 1.86 11.81
N LYS A 63 -11.37 1.85 12.99
CA LYS A 63 -11.81 3.03 13.71
C LYS A 63 -10.70 3.51 14.65
N ASP A 64 -10.74 4.80 15.00
CA ASP A 64 -9.86 5.40 16.01
C ASP A 64 -8.34 5.30 15.74
N GLN A 65 -7.94 4.82 14.58
CA GLN A 65 -6.55 4.87 14.16
C GLN A 65 -6.10 6.32 13.86
N SER A 66 -4.82 6.60 14.05
CA SER A 66 -4.18 7.83 13.59
C SER A 66 -3.27 7.56 12.38
N CYS A 67 -2.70 8.63 11.81
CA CYS A 67 -1.66 8.50 10.79
C CYS A 67 -0.52 7.61 11.30
N CYS A 68 0.09 6.80 10.43
CA CYS A 68 1.26 5.96 10.74
C CYS A 68 2.52 6.79 11.06
N SER A 69 2.49 8.11 10.83
CA SER A 69 3.60 9.05 11.08
C SER A 69 4.92 8.77 10.35
N GLY A 70 4.91 7.89 9.34
CA GLY A 70 6.12 7.51 8.60
C GLY A 70 6.86 8.70 8.00
N THR A 71 6.15 9.66 7.41
CA THR A 71 6.73 10.89 6.85
C THR A 71 7.40 11.75 7.92
N PHE A 72 6.77 11.95 9.08
CA PHE A 72 7.35 12.73 10.17
C PHE A 72 8.63 12.09 10.71
N PHE A 73 8.62 10.77 10.86
CA PHE A 73 9.78 10.03 11.31
C PHE A 73 10.94 10.10 10.31
N GLN A 74 10.69 9.88 9.05
CA GLN A 74 11.70 9.93 8.00
C GLN A 74 12.35 11.31 7.85
N ARG A 75 11.66 12.37 8.28
CA ARG A 75 12.15 13.75 8.32
C ARG A 75 12.82 14.14 9.63
N ASN A 76 13.01 13.20 10.54
CA ASN A 76 13.55 13.46 11.88
C ASN A 76 12.74 14.48 12.70
N LEU A 77 11.43 14.66 12.40
CA LEU A 77 10.55 15.54 13.16
C LEU A 77 10.05 14.88 14.45
N ILE A 78 10.13 13.58 14.55
CA ILE A 78 9.81 12.78 15.72
C ILE A 78 10.90 11.74 15.98
N THR A 79 11.12 11.43 17.24
CA THR A 79 12.08 10.42 17.69
C THR A 79 11.57 9.00 17.44
N ARG A 80 12.46 7.99 17.51
CA ARG A 80 12.07 6.56 17.44
C ARG A 80 11.02 6.20 18.48
N ALA A 81 11.14 6.74 19.69
CA ALA A 81 10.20 6.46 20.78
C ALA A 81 8.81 7.07 20.52
N GLN A 82 8.74 8.31 19.99
CA GLN A 82 7.47 8.94 19.58
C GLN A 82 6.82 8.20 18.42
N PHE A 83 7.62 7.84 17.41
CA PHE A 83 7.15 7.06 16.27
C PHE A 83 6.59 5.71 16.71
N SER A 84 7.32 4.98 17.58
CA SER A 84 6.85 3.70 18.12
C SER A 84 5.58 3.88 18.97
N ALA A 85 5.47 4.95 19.77
CA ALA A 85 4.29 5.20 20.59
C ALA A 85 3.02 5.43 19.74
N ILE A 86 3.12 6.18 18.63
CA ILE A 86 2.01 6.39 17.71
C ILE A 86 1.59 5.04 17.07
N ASN A 87 2.55 4.23 16.65
CA ASN A 87 2.26 2.95 16.02
C ASN A 87 1.74 1.90 17.02
N GLU A 88 2.25 1.86 18.26
CA GLU A 88 1.70 0.99 19.31
C GLU A 88 0.26 1.37 19.69
N ARG A 89 -0.07 2.67 19.73
CA ARG A 89 -1.43 3.12 19.89
C ARG A 89 -2.33 2.60 18.75
N ASN A 90 -1.89 2.76 17.50
CA ASN A 90 -2.64 2.26 16.35
C ASN A 90 -2.83 0.73 16.44
N LEU A 91 -1.78 -0.01 16.76
CA LEU A 91 -1.84 -1.46 16.95
C LEU A 91 -2.82 -1.85 18.06
N SER A 92 -2.85 -1.11 19.18
CA SER A 92 -3.78 -1.37 20.27
C SER A 92 -5.23 -1.17 19.83
N GLU A 93 -5.52 -0.12 19.07
CA GLU A 93 -6.87 0.12 18.55
C GLU A 93 -7.30 -0.97 17.56
N MET A 94 -6.42 -1.36 16.65
CA MET A 94 -6.70 -2.42 15.68
C MET A 94 -6.85 -3.79 16.33
N ASN A 95 -6.04 -4.12 17.33
CA ASN A 95 -6.09 -5.40 18.07
C ASN A 95 -7.40 -5.61 18.86
N ARG A 96 -8.15 -4.54 19.13
CA ARG A 96 -9.48 -4.61 19.73
C ARG A 96 -10.57 -4.87 18.70
N GLN A 97 -10.32 -4.56 17.43
CA GLN A 97 -11.35 -4.53 16.39
C GLN A 97 -11.26 -5.71 15.43
N ALA A 98 -10.06 -6.26 15.21
CA ALA A 98 -9.81 -7.23 14.16
C ALA A 98 -8.79 -8.31 14.55
N ASP A 99 -8.88 -9.44 13.86
CA ASP A 99 -7.90 -10.51 13.88
C ASP A 99 -6.78 -10.25 12.86
N ILE A 100 -7.14 -9.62 11.72
CA ILE A 100 -6.22 -9.32 10.63
C ILE A 100 -6.45 -7.89 10.13
N VAL A 101 -5.36 -7.14 9.92
CA VAL A 101 -5.40 -5.81 9.30
C VAL A 101 -4.72 -5.82 7.95
N LEU A 102 -5.44 -5.31 6.96
CA LEU A 102 -5.03 -5.17 5.57
C LEU A 102 -4.56 -3.73 5.30
N PHE A 103 -3.48 -3.59 4.55
CA PHE A 103 -2.84 -2.31 4.26
C PHE A 103 -2.71 -2.10 2.76
N SER A 104 -3.34 -1.06 2.23
CA SER A 104 -3.20 -0.63 0.83
C SER A 104 -2.09 0.43 0.64
N CYS A 105 -1.21 0.59 1.62
CA CYS A 105 -0.13 1.57 1.58
C CYS A 105 1.17 1.00 2.13
N ASN A 106 2.18 0.94 1.27
CA ASN A 106 3.53 0.48 1.62
C ASN A 106 4.12 1.24 2.82
N GLY A 107 3.93 2.57 2.83
CA GLY A 107 4.44 3.42 3.90
C GLY A 107 3.78 3.15 5.25
N CYS A 108 2.47 2.91 5.28
CA CYS A 108 1.74 2.58 6.50
C CYS A 108 2.14 1.22 7.03
N TYR A 109 2.13 0.19 6.18
CA TYR A 109 2.53 -1.17 6.55
C TYR A 109 3.97 -1.22 7.11
N ASN A 110 4.91 -0.59 6.38
CA ASN A 110 6.31 -0.49 6.82
C ASN A 110 6.45 0.26 8.15
N SER A 111 5.70 1.37 8.33
CA SER A 111 5.79 2.18 9.54
C SER A 111 5.40 1.40 10.79
N LEU A 112 4.34 0.61 10.74
CA LEU A 112 3.91 -0.18 11.89
C LEU A 112 4.92 -1.27 12.22
N LEU A 113 5.42 -2.00 11.23
CA LEU A 113 6.46 -3.02 11.44
C LEU A 113 7.75 -2.40 12.00
N ARG A 114 8.18 -1.27 11.43
CA ARG A 114 9.41 -0.58 11.87
C ARG A 114 9.27 0.02 13.26
N GLY A 115 8.11 0.56 13.61
CA GLY A 115 7.82 1.05 14.95
C GLY A 115 8.00 -0.06 16.01
N ARG A 116 7.55 -1.28 15.70
CA ARG A 116 7.74 -2.47 16.53
C ARG A 116 9.21 -2.89 16.61
N ASP A 117 9.92 -2.85 15.49
CA ASP A 117 11.34 -3.24 15.45
C ASP A 117 12.20 -2.35 16.36
N PHE A 118 11.91 -1.06 16.43
CA PHE A 118 12.61 -0.14 17.34
C PHE A 118 12.43 -0.49 18.82
N LEU A 119 11.37 -1.17 19.22
CA LEU A 119 11.14 -1.60 20.60
C LEU A 119 12.09 -2.72 21.07
N LYS A 120 12.84 -3.34 20.17
CA LYS A 120 13.94 -4.25 20.52
C LYS A 120 15.02 -3.53 21.34
N ASN A 121 15.22 -2.23 21.10
CA ASN A 121 16.08 -1.39 21.91
C ASN A 121 15.39 -1.03 23.23
N ALA A 122 16.01 -1.39 24.36
CA ALA A 122 15.45 -1.22 25.70
C ALA A 122 15.19 0.25 26.05
N GLU A 123 16.07 1.18 25.62
CA GLU A 123 15.91 2.60 25.87
C GLU A 123 14.70 3.17 25.11
N VAL A 124 14.59 2.83 23.82
CA VAL A 124 13.44 3.21 22.98
C VAL A 124 12.15 2.69 23.58
N ARG A 125 12.13 1.41 23.99
CA ARG A 125 10.97 0.78 24.63
C ARG A 125 10.54 1.51 25.90
N THR A 126 11.48 1.81 26.80
CA THR A 126 11.19 2.55 28.04
C THR A 126 10.63 3.94 27.76
N LYS A 127 11.24 4.68 26.81
CA LYS A 127 10.75 6.01 26.40
C LYS A 127 9.38 5.93 25.76
N THR A 128 9.13 4.94 24.92
CA THR A 128 7.83 4.68 24.29
C THR A 128 6.74 4.46 25.34
N GLN A 129 6.99 3.59 26.34
CA GLN A 129 6.02 3.34 27.40
C GLN A 129 5.73 4.59 28.25
N LYS A 130 6.75 5.43 28.52
CA LYS A 130 6.56 6.72 29.20
C LYS A 130 5.65 7.66 28.40
N ILE A 131 5.81 7.73 27.09
CA ILE A 131 4.96 8.53 26.20
C ILE A 131 3.51 8.02 26.25
N LEU A 132 3.30 6.71 26.09
CA LEU A 132 1.97 6.10 26.14
C LEU A 132 1.28 6.38 27.50
N ASN A 133 2.02 6.29 28.61
CA ASN A 133 1.52 6.59 29.96
C ASN A 133 1.19 8.10 30.15
N SER A 134 1.93 9.00 29.49
CA SER A 134 1.66 10.44 29.61
C SER A 134 0.35 10.86 28.90
N VAL A 135 0.00 10.21 27.82
CA VAL A 135 -1.26 10.44 27.09
C VAL A 135 -2.46 10.06 27.97
N LYS A 136 -2.36 8.99 28.74
CA LYS A 136 -3.39 8.55 29.70
C LYS A 136 -3.75 9.64 30.73
N LYS A 137 -2.76 10.42 31.18
CA LYS A 137 -2.91 11.42 32.25
C LYS A 137 -3.52 12.74 31.78
N LYS A 138 -3.43 13.05 30.49
CA LYS A 138 -3.86 14.36 29.93
C LYS A 138 -5.24 14.36 29.29
N ALA A 139 -5.91 13.24 29.20
CA ALA A 139 -7.24 13.14 28.63
C ALA A 139 -8.31 13.60 29.66
N ASN A 140 -8.38 14.89 29.94
CA ASN A 140 -9.37 15.50 30.84
C ASN A 140 -10.78 15.03 30.51
N GLY A 141 -11.33 14.10 31.29
CA GLY A 141 -12.73 13.67 31.24
C GLY A 141 -13.18 12.88 30.02
N VAL A 142 -12.40 12.76 28.97
CA VAL A 142 -12.67 11.90 27.83
C VAL A 142 -12.16 10.50 28.18
N LYS A 143 -13.06 9.56 28.40
CA LYS A 143 -12.70 8.14 28.48
C LYS A 143 -12.18 7.67 27.13
N TYR A 144 -10.87 7.83 26.90
CA TYR A 144 -10.24 7.01 25.87
C TYR A 144 -10.36 5.55 26.30
N PRO A 145 -10.91 4.66 25.46
CA PRO A 145 -11.10 3.28 25.82
C PRO A 145 -9.74 2.62 26.02
N GLY A 146 -9.33 2.51 27.27
CA GLY A 146 -8.22 1.68 27.69
C GLY A 146 -6.84 2.34 27.68
N MET A 147 -6.03 1.75 28.53
CA MET A 147 -4.60 2.07 28.65
C MET A 147 -3.86 1.60 27.41
N TYR A 148 -3.09 2.49 26.79
CA TYR A 148 -2.18 2.08 25.73
C TYR A 148 -0.89 1.56 26.39
N ASP A 149 -0.62 0.31 26.16
CA ASP A 149 0.63 -0.34 26.55
C ASP A 149 1.29 -0.91 25.30
N ILE A 150 2.60 -1.11 25.37
CA ILE A 150 3.29 -1.89 24.37
C ILE A 150 2.71 -3.31 24.42
N LEU A 151 2.13 -3.75 23.32
CA LEU A 151 1.54 -5.08 23.22
C LEU A 151 2.65 -6.12 23.17
N GLU A 152 2.77 -6.97 24.19
CA GLU A 152 3.81 -8.00 24.22
C GLU A 152 3.52 -9.12 23.22
N ASN A 153 2.27 -9.58 23.15
CA ASN A 153 1.83 -10.64 22.26
C ASN A 153 0.48 -10.25 21.59
N PRO A 154 0.47 -9.38 20.58
CA PRO A 154 -0.76 -9.04 19.89
C PRO A 154 -1.30 -10.27 19.15
N LYS A 155 -2.61 -10.52 19.28
CA LYS A 155 -3.31 -11.53 18.48
C LYS A 155 -3.42 -11.13 17.02
N LEU A 156 -3.47 -9.83 16.79
CA LEU A 156 -3.56 -9.20 15.49
C LEU A 156 -2.45 -9.64 14.56
N LYS A 157 -2.80 -9.91 13.31
CA LYS A 157 -1.87 -10.07 12.20
C LYS A 157 -2.04 -8.94 11.19
N MET A 158 -0.98 -8.65 10.46
CA MET A 158 -0.95 -7.61 9.44
C MET A 158 -0.52 -8.20 8.10
N VAL A 159 -1.16 -7.78 7.03
CA VAL A 159 -0.80 -8.17 5.67
C VAL A 159 -0.94 -6.97 4.72
N HIS A 160 -0.05 -6.87 3.76
CA HIS A 160 -0.17 -5.90 2.67
C HIS A 160 -1.16 -6.42 1.63
N ASP A 161 -1.95 -5.53 1.02
CA ASP A 161 -2.96 -5.92 0.02
C ASP A 161 -2.37 -6.70 -1.16
N LEU A 162 -1.22 -6.29 -1.69
CA LEU A 162 -0.54 -7.04 -2.74
C LEU A 162 -0.26 -8.49 -2.33
N ASP A 163 0.20 -8.71 -1.10
CA ASP A 163 0.50 -10.05 -0.60
C ASP A 163 -0.77 -10.87 -0.41
N PHE A 164 -1.83 -10.25 0.09
CA PHE A 164 -3.14 -10.88 0.23
C PHE A 164 -3.73 -11.25 -1.14
N LEU A 165 -3.78 -10.31 -2.07
CA LEU A 165 -4.31 -10.53 -3.42
C LEU A 165 -3.54 -11.60 -4.19
N TYR A 166 -2.22 -11.61 -4.05
CA TYR A 166 -1.39 -12.66 -4.64
C TYR A 166 -1.66 -14.04 -4.03
N LEU A 167 -1.93 -14.11 -2.74
CA LEU A 167 -2.27 -15.37 -2.06
C LEU A 167 -3.59 -15.96 -2.57
N ILE A 168 -4.62 -15.11 -2.75
CA ILE A 168 -5.96 -15.51 -3.21
C ILE A 168 -6.17 -15.33 -4.71
N ARG A 169 -5.12 -15.27 -5.51
CA ARG A 169 -5.18 -14.90 -6.93
C ARG A 169 -6.11 -15.79 -7.77
N ASP A 170 -6.26 -17.05 -7.38
CA ASP A 170 -7.12 -17.99 -8.08
C ASP A 170 -8.61 -17.65 -7.84
N ASP A 171 -8.97 -17.22 -6.63
CA ASP A 171 -10.30 -16.70 -6.30
C ASP A 171 -10.52 -15.32 -6.91
N LEU A 172 -9.48 -14.49 -6.91
CA LEU A 172 -9.54 -13.15 -7.48
C LEU A 172 -9.89 -13.18 -8.96
N ILE A 173 -9.29 -14.07 -9.75
CA ILE A 173 -9.56 -14.16 -11.18
C ILE A 173 -11.02 -14.51 -11.47
N ASN A 174 -11.63 -15.35 -10.63
CA ASN A 174 -13.03 -15.72 -10.77
C ASN A 174 -14.01 -14.57 -10.49
N ALA A 175 -13.56 -13.52 -9.83
CA ALA A 175 -14.34 -12.30 -9.55
C ALA A 175 -14.21 -11.25 -10.66
N LEU A 176 -13.30 -11.42 -11.64
CA LEU A 176 -13.11 -10.48 -12.73
C LEU A 176 -14.12 -10.71 -13.85
N LYS A 177 -14.62 -9.62 -14.43
CA LYS A 177 -15.49 -9.61 -15.62
C LYS A 177 -14.74 -9.26 -16.88
N PHE A 178 -13.66 -8.50 -16.76
CA PHE A 178 -12.83 -7.99 -17.83
C PHE A 178 -11.37 -8.39 -17.62
N ASP A 179 -10.58 -8.33 -18.69
CA ASP A 179 -9.16 -8.54 -18.67
C ASP A 179 -8.38 -7.36 -19.28
N LEU A 180 -7.06 -7.40 -19.24
CA LEU A 180 -6.20 -6.32 -19.75
C LEU A 180 -5.92 -6.41 -21.26
N ARG A 181 -6.39 -7.42 -21.97
CA ARG A 181 -6.24 -7.60 -23.43
C ARG A 181 -4.84 -7.36 -23.99
N GLY A 182 -3.83 -7.76 -23.26
CA GLY A 182 -2.44 -7.60 -23.68
C GLY A 182 -1.87 -6.21 -23.50
N LEU A 183 -2.54 -5.30 -22.78
CA LEU A 183 -1.97 -4.01 -22.41
C LEU A 183 -0.60 -4.18 -21.74
N LYS A 184 0.36 -3.35 -22.14
CA LYS A 184 1.72 -3.32 -21.60
C LYS A 184 1.75 -2.58 -20.26
N VAL A 185 2.06 -3.26 -19.17
CA VAL A 185 1.98 -2.70 -17.83
C VAL A 185 3.34 -2.64 -17.15
N ALA A 186 3.75 -1.44 -16.74
CA ALA A 186 4.96 -1.23 -15.96
C ALA A 186 4.67 -1.42 -14.46
N ALA A 187 5.31 -2.42 -13.83
CA ALA A 187 5.11 -2.70 -12.41
C ALA A 187 5.96 -1.80 -11.52
N HIS A 188 5.35 -1.12 -10.54
CA HIS A 188 6.06 -0.29 -9.56
C HIS A 188 5.71 -0.70 -8.12
N TYR A 189 6.60 -1.44 -7.46
CA TYR A 189 6.41 -1.91 -6.09
C TYR A 189 6.44 -0.80 -5.03
N GLY A 190 7.26 0.23 -5.27
CA GLY A 190 7.55 1.27 -4.27
C GLY A 190 8.61 0.85 -3.23
N CYS A 191 9.46 1.82 -2.87
CA CYS A 191 10.66 1.59 -2.06
C CYS A 191 10.39 1.01 -0.67
N HIS A 192 9.27 1.34 -0.02
CA HIS A 192 8.94 0.80 1.30
C HIS A 192 8.54 -0.67 1.26
N TYR A 193 7.91 -1.13 0.20
CA TYR A 193 7.61 -2.55 0.02
C TYR A 193 8.90 -3.34 -0.27
N LEU A 194 9.74 -2.84 -1.18
CA LEU A 194 11.02 -3.47 -1.50
C LEU A 194 11.97 -3.56 -0.30
N ASN A 195 12.01 -2.52 0.56
CA ASN A 195 12.86 -2.52 1.75
C ASN A 195 12.43 -3.56 2.80
N LEU A 196 11.14 -3.86 2.92
CA LEU A 196 10.67 -4.92 3.82
C LEU A 196 11.18 -6.30 3.41
N SER A 197 11.31 -6.55 2.14
CA SER A 197 11.82 -7.80 1.60
C SER A 197 13.33 -7.92 1.73
N ARG A 198 14.07 -6.83 1.61
CA ARG A 198 15.54 -6.83 1.80
C ARG A 198 15.97 -7.17 3.21
N ASP A 199 15.19 -6.76 4.22
CA ASP A 199 15.45 -7.05 5.63
C ASP A 199 15.13 -8.49 6.05
N LYS A 200 14.40 -9.24 5.25
CA LYS A 200 14.13 -10.67 5.42
C LYS A 200 15.01 -11.43 4.45
N LYS A 201 15.76 -12.42 4.91
CA LYS A 201 16.68 -13.28 4.13
C LYS A 201 16.08 -14.00 2.89
N ASN A 202 14.90 -13.60 2.45
CA ASN A 202 14.17 -14.10 1.28
C ASN A 202 14.37 -13.21 0.04
N VAL A 203 15.56 -12.65 -0.12
CA VAL A 203 15.92 -11.82 -1.28
C VAL A 203 15.82 -12.61 -2.59
N GLU A 204 15.97 -13.93 -2.55
CA GLU A 204 15.90 -14.79 -3.73
C GLU A 204 14.52 -14.78 -4.42
N ASN A 205 13.44 -14.48 -3.70
CA ASN A 205 12.08 -14.37 -4.26
C ASN A 205 11.72 -12.98 -4.81
N TYR A 206 12.59 -11.97 -4.64
CA TYR A 206 12.31 -10.59 -5.02
C TYR A 206 13.09 -10.09 -6.23
N LEU A 207 14.19 -10.73 -6.56
CA LEU A 207 15.07 -10.36 -7.68
C LEU A 207 15.12 -11.45 -8.76
N GLY A 208 14.36 -12.52 -8.62
CA GLY A 208 14.14 -13.50 -9.66
C GLY A 208 13.13 -12.98 -10.70
N SER A 209 13.22 -13.44 -11.90
CA SER A 209 12.62 -12.94 -13.13
C SER A 209 11.10 -12.66 -13.14
N LYS A 210 10.33 -13.07 -12.15
CA LYS A 210 8.92 -12.74 -11.99
C LYS A 210 8.61 -12.42 -10.52
N THR A 211 7.97 -11.30 -10.30
CA THR A 211 7.54 -10.86 -8.99
C THR A 211 6.00 -10.91 -8.90
N LYS A 212 5.45 -10.84 -7.71
CA LYS A 212 4.00 -10.97 -7.47
C LYS A 212 3.14 -10.02 -8.30
N LEU A 213 3.63 -8.79 -8.53
CA LEU A 213 2.85 -7.80 -9.27
C LEU A 213 2.84 -8.11 -10.77
N GLU A 214 3.96 -8.55 -11.32
CA GLU A 214 4.06 -8.98 -12.72
C GLU A 214 3.26 -10.25 -12.97
N GLU A 215 3.29 -11.22 -12.03
CA GLU A 215 2.45 -12.43 -12.12
C GLU A 215 0.95 -12.09 -12.08
N LEU A 216 0.55 -11.10 -11.26
CA LEU A 216 -0.84 -10.62 -11.26
C LEU A 216 -1.20 -9.91 -12.58
N ILE A 217 -0.29 -9.12 -13.16
CA ILE A 217 -0.50 -8.49 -14.47
C ILE A 217 -0.73 -9.56 -15.55
N GLU A 218 0.12 -10.59 -15.60
CA GLU A 218 -0.05 -11.71 -16.54
C GLU A 218 -1.38 -12.45 -16.31
N LEU A 219 -1.72 -12.67 -15.06
CA LEU A 219 -2.97 -13.33 -14.67
C LEU A 219 -4.21 -12.52 -15.09
N PHE A 220 -4.12 -11.21 -15.09
CA PHE A 220 -5.18 -10.30 -15.59
C PHE A 220 -5.17 -10.14 -17.12
N GLY A 221 -4.37 -10.91 -17.85
CA GLY A 221 -4.28 -10.85 -19.31
C GLY A 221 -3.43 -9.70 -19.86
N GLY A 222 -2.64 -9.04 -19.04
CA GLY A 222 -1.70 -7.99 -19.44
C GLY A 222 -0.30 -8.51 -19.71
N VAL A 223 0.55 -7.63 -20.24
CA VAL A 223 1.96 -7.91 -20.53
C VAL A 223 2.84 -7.06 -19.61
N PRO A 224 3.50 -7.63 -18.60
CA PRO A 224 4.44 -6.88 -17.77
C PRO A 224 5.65 -6.47 -18.60
N VAL A 225 6.02 -5.17 -18.53
CA VAL A 225 7.20 -4.65 -19.22
C VAL A 225 8.29 -4.28 -18.23
N ASP A 226 9.53 -4.62 -18.58
CA ASP A 226 10.71 -4.23 -17.80
C ASP A 226 11.15 -2.83 -18.22
N TYR A 227 11.49 -1.98 -17.23
CA TYR A 227 11.94 -0.61 -17.46
C TYR A 227 13.01 -0.20 -16.43
N GLN A 228 13.92 0.65 -16.85
CA GLN A 228 15.13 0.97 -16.12
C GLN A 228 14.88 1.44 -14.67
N GLU A 229 13.84 2.26 -14.45
CA GLU A 229 13.54 2.86 -13.15
C GLU A 229 12.56 2.03 -12.30
N ARG A 230 12.34 0.76 -12.61
CA ARG A 230 11.37 -0.13 -11.94
C ARG A 230 11.51 -0.12 -10.42
N GLU A 231 12.73 -0.28 -9.90
CA GLU A 231 13.00 -0.34 -8.45
C GLU A 231 13.24 1.03 -7.80
N SER A 232 13.36 2.10 -8.59
CA SER A 232 13.59 3.45 -8.10
C SER A 232 12.40 4.00 -7.31
N CYS A 233 12.66 5.00 -6.47
CA CYS A 233 11.62 5.72 -5.73
C CYS A 233 10.64 6.43 -6.70
N CYS A 234 9.40 6.62 -6.26
CA CYS A 234 8.42 7.43 -7.00
C CYS A 234 8.70 8.94 -6.99
N GLY A 235 9.68 9.40 -6.19
CA GLY A 235 10.00 10.82 -6.01
C GLY A 235 9.39 11.46 -4.77
N TRP A 236 8.49 10.78 -4.02
CA TRP A 236 7.96 11.35 -2.77
C TRP A 236 9.06 11.64 -1.74
N GLY A 237 10.02 10.71 -1.59
CA GLY A 237 11.22 10.88 -0.77
C GLY A 237 10.95 11.41 0.63
N ALA A 238 9.97 10.84 1.36
CA ALA A 238 9.55 11.35 2.69
C ALA A 238 9.12 12.82 2.66
N SER A 239 8.37 13.23 1.66
CA SER A 239 7.94 14.61 1.37
C SER A 239 9.07 15.52 0.87
N GLN A 240 10.14 14.96 0.30
CA GLN A 240 11.22 15.74 -0.33
C GLN A 240 10.66 16.69 -1.41
N VAL A 241 9.57 16.26 -2.07
CA VAL A 241 8.82 17.05 -3.04
C VAL A 241 8.31 18.41 -2.47
N LEU A 242 8.23 18.56 -1.14
CA LEU A 242 7.83 19.79 -0.47
C LEU A 242 9.02 20.67 -0.10
N ILE A 243 10.25 20.11 0.00
CA ILE A 243 11.46 20.85 0.43
C ILE A 243 12.32 21.20 -0.77
N ASN A 244 12.59 20.22 -1.61
CA ASN A 244 13.36 20.34 -2.82
C ASN A 244 12.58 19.74 -4.00
N PRO A 245 11.53 20.44 -4.44
CA PRO A 245 10.58 19.88 -5.41
C PRO A 245 11.26 19.55 -6.75
N ARG A 246 12.28 20.31 -7.17
CA ARG A 246 12.93 20.07 -8.46
C ARG A 246 13.68 18.75 -8.49
N GLU A 247 14.49 18.44 -7.47
CA GLU A 247 15.21 17.18 -7.39
C GLU A 247 14.28 16.00 -7.15
N ALA A 248 13.27 16.17 -6.31
CA ALA A 248 12.28 15.14 -6.07
C ALA A 248 11.47 14.79 -7.33
N LEU A 249 11.01 15.81 -8.07
CA LEU A 249 10.28 15.61 -9.32
C LEU A 249 11.16 15.18 -10.50
N LYS A 250 12.49 15.37 -10.43
CA LYS A 250 13.44 14.75 -11.38
C LYS A 250 13.41 13.22 -11.25
N VAL A 251 13.33 12.70 -10.03
CA VAL A 251 13.17 11.24 -9.80
C VAL A 251 11.82 10.75 -10.37
N THR A 252 10.76 11.53 -10.17
CA THR A 252 9.43 11.25 -10.73
C THR A 252 9.48 11.26 -12.26
N TYR A 253 10.09 12.28 -12.86
CA TYR A 253 10.29 12.39 -14.31
C TYR A 253 11.01 11.18 -14.88
N ASN A 254 12.19 10.82 -14.31
CA ASN A 254 12.96 9.67 -14.80
C ASN A 254 12.13 8.39 -14.81
N LYS A 255 11.34 8.15 -13.75
CA LYS A 255 10.46 6.97 -13.67
C LYS A 255 9.40 6.96 -14.76
N LEU A 256 8.69 8.07 -14.94
CA LEU A 256 7.66 8.20 -15.95
C LEU A 256 8.24 8.05 -17.36
N LYS A 257 9.36 8.73 -17.63
CA LYS A 257 10.08 8.65 -18.89
C LYS A 257 10.55 7.23 -19.21
N SER A 258 11.08 6.55 -18.20
CA SER A 258 11.53 5.16 -18.32
C SER A 258 10.39 4.20 -18.69
N ALA A 259 9.18 4.41 -18.15
CA ALA A 259 8.01 3.63 -18.51
C ALA A 259 7.49 3.97 -19.92
N GLU A 260 7.51 5.25 -20.31
CA GLU A 260 7.14 5.65 -21.69
C GLU A 260 8.11 5.10 -22.73
N ASN A 261 9.41 5.06 -22.43
CA ASN A 261 10.43 4.56 -23.37
C ASN A 261 10.23 3.08 -23.73
N VAL A 262 9.54 2.31 -22.90
CA VAL A 262 9.17 0.90 -23.17
C VAL A 262 7.72 0.77 -23.64
N GLU A 263 7.10 1.88 -23.99
CA GLU A 263 5.71 1.95 -24.47
C GLU A 263 4.72 1.30 -23.51
N ALA A 264 4.92 1.48 -22.19
CA ALA A 264 3.97 1.03 -21.20
C ALA A 264 2.65 1.79 -21.35
N ASP A 265 1.52 1.08 -21.39
CA ASP A 265 0.20 1.70 -21.44
C ASP A 265 -0.11 2.39 -20.11
N PHE A 266 0.29 1.80 -18.99
CA PHE A 266 0.20 2.44 -17.67
C PHE A 266 1.21 1.87 -16.68
N ILE A 267 1.40 2.57 -15.55
CA ILE A 267 2.18 2.09 -14.40
C ILE A 267 1.22 1.60 -13.32
N LEU A 268 1.35 0.33 -12.93
CA LEU A 268 0.57 -0.28 -11.85
C LEU A 268 1.34 -0.27 -10.52
N MET A 269 0.67 0.08 -9.42
CA MET A 269 1.32 0.17 -8.11
C MET A 269 0.40 -0.13 -6.93
N PRO A 270 0.91 -0.73 -5.83
CA PRO A 270 0.15 -1.02 -4.61
C PRO A 270 0.36 0.04 -3.52
N CYS A 271 0.47 1.33 -3.87
CA CYS A 271 0.75 2.39 -2.89
C CYS A 271 0.13 3.73 -3.27
N PRO A 272 -0.83 4.27 -2.47
CA PRO A 272 -1.47 5.55 -2.78
C PRO A 272 -0.51 6.74 -2.67
N THR A 273 0.62 6.61 -1.94
CA THR A 273 1.66 7.64 -1.92
C THR A 273 2.40 7.72 -3.25
N CYS A 274 2.74 6.57 -3.84
CA CYS A 274 3.34 6.52 -5.16
C CYS A 274 2.35 7.01 -6.22
N LEU A 275 1.09 6.58 -6.13
CA LEU A 275 0.04 7.04 -7.00
C LEU A 275 -0.09 8.57 -6.97
N TYR A 276 -0.18 9.16 -5.77
CA TYR A 276 -0.27 10.62 -5.60
C TYR A 276 0.91 11.33 -6.25
N THR A 277 2.12 10.83 -6.04
CA THR A 277 3.33 11.49 -6.56
C THR A 277 3.41 11.43 -8.08
N LEU A 278 3.06 10.28 -8.65
CA LEU A 278 3.17 10.04 -10.10
C LEU A 278 1.98 10.60 -10.89
N SER A 279 0.82 10.81 -10.27
CA SER A 279 -0.42 11.23 -10.96
C SER A 279 -0.87 12.67 -10.67
N LYS A 280 -0.33 13.32 -9.64
CA LYS A 280 -0.82 14.65 -9.24
C LYS A 280 -0.65 15.67 -10.36
N PRO A 281 -1.72 16.36 -10.84
CA PRO A 281 -1.66 17.27 -11.97
C PRO A 281 -0.59 18.35 -11.82
N GLU A 282 -0.50 18.99 -10.65
CA GLU A 282 0.46 20.07 -10.42
C GLU A 282 1.93 19.59 -10.44
N TYR A 283 2.18 18.29 -10.18
CA TYR A 283 3.52 17.72 -10.30
C TYR A 283 3.85 17.41 -11.76
N ARG A 284 2.88 16.91 -12.52
CA ARG A 284 3.02 16.68 -13.97
C ARG A 284 3.27 17.99 -14.73
N GLU A 285 2.53 19.05 -14.43
CA GLU A 285 2.73 20.38 -15.00
C GLU A 285 4.12 20.95 -14.67
N LYS A 286 4.61 20.78 -13.43
CA LYS A 286 5.96 21.19 -13.07
C LYS A 286 7.04 20.39 -13.80
N ILE A 287 6.83 19.08 -13.96
CA ILE A 287 7.72 18.19 -14.73
C ILE A 287 7.78 18.68 -16.18
N GLU A 288 6.64 18.87 -16.83
CA GLU A 288 6.54 19.37 -18.20
C GLU A 288 7.31 20.71 -18.35
N LYS A 289 7.06 21.66 -17.44
CA LYS A 289 7.74 22.96 -17.45
C LYS A 289 9.25 22.88 -17.23
N TRP A 290 9.72 22.01 -16.32
CA TRP A 290 11.14 22.00 -15.91
C TRP A 290 12.02 21.14 -16.80
N PHE A 291 11.45 20.12 -17.42
CA PHE A 291 12.17 19.18 -18.27
C PHE A 291 11.81 19.34 -19.76
N ASN A 292 10.92 20.28 -20.08
CA ASN A 292 10.44 20.58 -21.44
C ASN A 292 9.91 19.32 -22.16
N GLU A 293 9.21 18.46 -21.42
CA GLU A 293 8.68 17.20 -21.94
C GLU A 293 7.37 16.85 -21.23
N LYS A 294 6.32 16.58 -22.04
CA LYS A 294 5.03 16.10 -21.55
C LYS A 294 5.05 14.58 -21.53
N LEU A 295 4.89 14.01 -20.33
CA LEU A 295 4.81 12.58 -20.13
C LEU A 295 3.34 12.20 -19.87
N GLU A 296 2.82 11.26 -20.66
CA GLU A 296 1.39 10.94 -20.66
C GLU A 296 1.05 9.58 -20.05
N VAL A 297 2.06 8.73 -19.76
CA VAL A 297 1.84 7.42 -19.17
C VAL A 297 0.96 7.52 -17.91
N PRO A 298 -0.24 6.91 -17.90
CA PRO A 298 -1.12 6.94 -16.75
C PRO A 298 -0.59 6.09 -15.61
N THR A 299 -1.18 6.27 -14.42
CA THR A 299 -0.82 5.48 -13.24
C THR A 299 -2.09 5.00 -12.53
N ILE A 300 -2.12 3.73 -12.17
CA ILE A 300 -3.30 3.07 -11.59
C ILE A 300 -2.88 2.32 -10.33
N HIS A 301 -3.68 2.38 -9.26
CA HIS A 301 -3.46 1.55 -8.08
C HIS A 301 -4.00 0.14 -8.31
N LEU A 302 -3.34 -0.88 -7.75
CA LEU A 302 -3.75 -2.28 -7.89
C LEU A 302 -5.24 -2.49 -7.53
N ASN A 303 -5.69 -1.94 -6.43
CA ASN A 303 -7.09 -2.08 -5.99
C ASN A 303 -8.08 -1.35 -6.91
N GLU A 304 -7.69 -0.23 -7.51
CA GLU A 304 -8.50 0.46 -8.50
C GLU A 304 -8.60 -0.35 -9.80
N LEU A 305 -7.49 -0.90 -10.26
CA LEU A 305 -7.48 -1.78 -11.43
C LEU A 305 -8.40 -2.98 -11.22
N ILE A 306 -8.30 -3.65 -10.09
CA ILE A 306 -9.16 -4.79 -9.77
C ILE A 306 -10.63 -4.37 -9.75
N ALA A 307 -10.97 -3.21 -9.19
CA ALA A 307 -12.34 -2.70 -9.20
C ALA A 307 -12.86 -2.49 -10.64
N ILE A 308 -12.01 -1.96 -11.53
CA ILE A 308 -12.34 -1.79 -12.95
C ILE A 308 -12.55 -3.13 -13.64
N LEU A 309 -11.62 -4.08 -13.46
CA LEU A 309 -11.70 -5.41 -14.05
C LEU A 309 -12.94 -6.19 -13.54
N ARG A 310 -13.46 -5.85 -12.37
CA ARG A 310 -14.74 -6.36 -11.84
C ARG A 310 -15.97 -5.67 -12.42
N GLY A 311 -15.79 -4.64 -13.23
CA GLY A 311 -16.87 -3.90 -13.88
C GLY A 311 -17.44 -2.75 -13.04
N CYS A 312 -16.66 -2.18 -12.13
CA CYS A 312 -17.05 -0.96 -11.45
C CYS A 312 -16.95 0.27 -12.38
N GLU A 313 -17.87 1.20 -12.23
CA GLU A 313 -17.90 2.43 -13.03
C GLU A 313 -16.60 3.25 -12.84
N GLU A 314 -16.02 3.71 -13.95
CA GLU A 314 -14.77 4.49 -13.99
C GLU A 314 -14.78 5.69 -13.04
N GLU A 315 -15.86 6.49 -13.07
CA GLU A 315 -15.99 7.70 -12.27
C GLU A 315 -15.88 7.44 -10.77
N ARG A 316 -16.31 6.27 -10.34
CA ARG A 316 -16.24 5.84 -8.95
C ARG A 316 -14.85 5.33 -8.57
N CYS A 317 -14.15 4.68 -9.51
CA CYS A 317 -12.84 4.07 -9.27
C CYS A 317 -11.70 5.08 -9.38
N ILE A 318 -11.78 6.06 -10.29
CA ILE A 318 -10.70 7.00 -10.61
C ILE A 318 -11.17 8.45 -10.48
N THR A 319 -11.57 8.84 -9.30
CA THR A 319 -11.85 10.24 -8.98
C THR A 319 -10.56 11.00 -8.65
N LEU A 320 -10.48 12.30 -9.00
CA LEU A 320 -9.43 13.25 -8.61
C LEU A 320 -8.08 13.14 -9.36
N ARG A 321 -7.95 12.32 -10.41
CA ARG A 321 -6.80 12.35 -11.31
C ARG A 321 -7.08 13.21 -12.52
N ARG A 322 -6.00 13.70 -13.13
CA ARG A 322 -6.11 14.20 -14.48
C ARG A 322 -6.55 13.04 -15.38
N LYS A 323 -7.78 13.09 -15.86
CA LYS A 323 -8.22 12.24 -16.96
C LYS A 323 -7.34 12.60 -18.15
N THR A 324 -6.53 11.67 -18.61
CA THR A 324 -5.77 11.82 -19.85
C THR A 324 -6.49 11.03 -20.93
N PRO A 325 -6.44 11.46 -22.21
CA PRO A 325 -7.03 10.67 -23.30
C PRO A 325 -6.58 9.21 -23.29
N ARG A 326 -5.30 8.98 -22.95
CA ARG A 326 -4.73 7.63 -22.86
C ARG A 326 -5.33 6.81 -21.73
N LEU A 327 -5.70 7.42 -20.59
CA LEU A 327 -6.39 6.72 -19.52
C LEU A 327 -7.82 6.34 -19.91
N GLU A 328 -8.53 7.22 -20.58
CA GLU A 328 -9.88 6.96 -21.12
C GLU A 328 -9.85 5.83 -22.17
N GLU A 329 -8.86 5.85 -23.08
CA GLU A 329 -8.64 4.78 -24.06
C GLU A 329 -8.39 3.42 -23.38
N ILE A 330 -7.58 3.37 -22.32
CA ILE A 330 -7.34 2.14 -21.56
C ILE A 330 -8.64 1.60 -20.95
N PHE A 331 -9.49 2.48 -20.40
CA PHE A 331 -10.80 2.06 -19.88
C PHE A 331 -11.70 1.51 -20.96
N GLU A 332 -11.76 2.17 -22.11
CA GLU A 332 -12.53 1.69 -23.25
C GLU A 332 -12.05 0.29 -23.70
N ILE A 333 -10.73 0.10 -23.82
CA ILE A 333 -10.15 -1.22 -24.16
C ILE A 333 -10.57 -2.28 -23.15
N ILE A 334 -10.57 -1.96 -21.84
CA ILE A 334 -10.93 -2.91 -20.78
C ILE A 334 -12.42 -3.18 -20.76
N THR A 335 -13.28 -2.18 -20.92
CA THR A 335 -14.73 -2.28 -20.65
C THR A 335 -15.59 -2.60 -21.86
N GLN A 336 -15.06 -2.51 -23.07
CA GLN A 336 -15.76 -2.90 -24.32
C GLN A 336 -15.72 -4.41 -24.61
N GLN A 337 -15.59 -5.20 -23.57
CA GLN A 337 -15.61 -6.69 -23.64
C GLN A 337 -17.06 -7.25 -23.54
#